data_a520dcc94aa3155cb8ea0a6f656d9d6b
#
_entry.id   a520dcc94aa3155cb8ea0a6f656d9d6b
#
_cell.length_a   1.000
_cell.length_b   1.000
_cell.length_c   1.000
_cell.angle_alpha   90.00
_cell.angle_beta   90.00
_cell.angle_gamma   90.00
#
_symmetry.space_group_name_H-M   'P 1'
#
loop_
_entity.id
_entity.type
_entity.pdbx_description
1 polymer ?
#
loop_
_entity_poly.entity_id
_entity_poly.type
_entity_poly.pdbx_seq_one_letter_code
_entity_poly.pdbx_strand_id
1 'polypeptide(L)'
;MGFFDTIGRGWKMSKLSMSVVKKDPELMVYMALSGIFSLGVMVAMAAPEFLNQPWTRAENGQMSPAYMGFVFCGYMGISIVVTFWNSAIIANSHIRLTGGDPKFMDGVSAAMKNFHLIVIWGIIAGTVGLLLKMLNQAARDSKHGGAQALAMVLNIIGATIWWMMTFFMIPHMVIEGKSIRDSMKSSKEMFFKTWGENVTSGLGIGLITFLFAIPIAIVSVGIMVAVPQMWWVGLIVGGVAGAILIAWSGAAEQVAVSALYLYSKNGEMPKLYQEMGMTSFQMQAPAARVL
;
A
#
# COMPACT_ATOMS: atom_id res chain seq x y z
N MET A 1 -4.73 -22.62 -16.57
CA MET A 1 -5.16 -21.20 -16.68
C MET A 1 -4.11 -20.41 -17.40
N GLY A 2 -4.49 -19.60 -18.40
CA GLY A 2 -3.53 -18.77 -19.12
C GLY A 2 -3.08 -17.56 -18.29
N PHE A 3 -1.83 -17.15 -18.45
CA PHE A 3 -1.26 -15.92 -17.87
C PHE A 3 -2.14 -14.69 -18.15
N PHE A 4 -2.68 -14.58 -19.36
CA PHE A 4 -3.56 -13.49 -19.79
C PHE A 4 -4.91 -13.47 -19.04
N ASP A 5 -5.48 -14.65 -18.70
CA ASP A 5 -6.73 -14.70 -17.92
C ASP A 5 -6.55 -14.16 -16.50
N THR A 6 -5.39 -14.40 -15.93
CA THR A 6 -5.04 -13.89 -14.58
C THR A 6 -4.86 -12.39 -14.60
N ILE A 7 -4.17 -11.85 -15.61
CA ILE A 7 -4.04 -10.38 -15.79
C ILE A 7 -5.43 -9.75 -16.03
N GLY A 8 -6.27 -10.36 -16.85
CA GLY A 8 -7.63 -9.87 -17.12
C GLY A 8 -8.50 -9.78 -15.86
N ARG A 9 -8.40 -10.76 -14.94
CA ARG A 9 -9.10 -10.72 -13.66
C ARG A 9 -8.56 -9.63 -12.74
N GLY A 10 -7.24 -9.51 -12.63
CA GLY A 10 -6.61 -8.44 -11.87
C GLY A 10 -7.01 -7.05 -12.38
N TRP A 11 -7.05 -6.87 -13.70
CA TRP A 11 -7.50 -5.65 -14.35
C TRP A 11 -8.98 -5.33 -14.04
N LYS A 12 -9.87 -6.35 -14.12
CA LYS A 12 -11.28 -6.19 -13.77
C LYS A 12 -11.45 -5.81 -12.31
N MET A 13 -10.77 -6.50 -11.41
CA MET A 13 -10.75 -6.21 -9.97
C MET A 13 -10.33 -4.76 -9.71
N SER A 14 -9.26 -4.32 -10.35
CA SER A 14 -8.73 -2.95 -10.20
C SER A 14 -9.73 -1.89 -10.68
N LYS A 15 -10.35 -2.09 -11.84
CA LYS A 15 -11.41 -1.18 -12.33
C LYS A 15 -12.59 -1.10 -11.37
N LEU A 16 -13.00 -2.23 -10.80
CA LEU A 16 -14.11 -2.28 -9.86
C LEU A 16 -13.74 -1.57 -8.55
N SER A 17 -12.55 -1.81 -8.01
CA SER A 17 -12.05 -1.12 -6.81
C SER A 17 -11.96 0.40 -7.03
N MET A 18 -11.45 0.84 -8.17
CA MET A 18 -11.42 2.27 -8.55
C MET A 18 -12.85 2.86 -8.70
N SER A 19 -13.81 2.07 -9.18
CA SER A 19 -15.22 2.48 -9.26
C SER A 19 -15.86 2.64 -7.87
N VAL A 20 -15.51 1.77 -6.90
CA VAL A 20 -15.94 1.92 -5.50
C VAL A 20 -15.41 3.22 -4.92
N VAL A 21 -14.12 3.51 -5.08
CA VAL A 21 -13.51 4.78 -4.61
C VAL A 21 -14.17 6.00 -5.25
N LYS A 22 -14.60 5.90 -6.51
CA LYS A 22 -15.35 6.98 -7.18
C LYS A 22 -16.73 7.21 -6.54
N LYS A 23 -17.37 6.17 -6.03
CA LYS A 23 -18.66 6.27 -5.30
C LYS A 23 -18.49 6.84 -3.90
N ASP A 24 -17.36 6.55 -3.26
CA ASP A 24 -17.03 6.98 -1.90
C ASP A 24 -15.72 7.79 -1.88
N PRO A 25 -15.78 9.08 -2.28
CA PRO A 25 -14.59 9.92 -2.40
C PRO A 25 -13.85 10.14 -1.06
N GLU A 26 -14.50 9.90 0.08
CA GLU A 26 -13.86 9.94 1.41
C GLU A 26 -12.68 8.95 1.52
N LEU A 27 -12.71 7.84 0.76
CA LEU A 27 -11.59 6.90 0.70
C LEU A 27 -10.32 7.55 0.15
N MET A 28 -10.46 8.48 -0.82
CA MET A 28 -9.34 9.27 -1.32
C MET A 28 -8.83 10.28 -0.28
N VAL A 29 -9.74 10.84 0.53
CA VAL A 29 -9.37 11.80 1.59
C VAL A 29 -8.47 11.14 2.61
N TYR A 30 -8.74 9.92 3.05
CA TYR A 30 -7.84 9.19 3.95
C TYR A 30 -6.45 9.00 3.35
N MET A 31 -6.37 8.63 2.07
CA MET A 31 -5.08 8.45 1.40
C MET A 31 -4.34 9.78 1.25
N ALA A 32 -5.05 10.88 0.93
CA ALA A 32 -4.47 12.21 0.87
C ALA A 32 -3.94 12.66 2.25
N LEU A 33 -4.70 12.43 3.31
CA LEU A 33 -4.26 12.70 4.69
C LEU A 33 -3.04 11.86 5.05
N SER A 34 -3.02 10.57 4.69
CA SER A 34 -1.84 9.73 4.87
C SER A 34 -0.61 10.34 4.21
N GLY A 35 -0.73 10.82 2.97
CA GLY A 35 0.35 11.49 2.24
C GLY A 35 0.79 12.79 2.91
N ILE A 36 -0.15 13.65 3.29
CA ILE A 36 0.13 14.94 3.93
C ILE A 36 0.87 14.75 5.28
N PHE A 37 0.36 13.86 6.13
CA PHE A 37 1.01 13.60 7.43
C PHE A 37 2.37 12.93 7.25
N SER A 38 2.50 11.99 6.31
CA SER A 38 3.79 11.36 6.01
C SER A 38 4.80 12.37 5.47
N LEU A 39 4.37 13.29 4.59
CA LEU A 39 5.20 14.38 4.10
C LEU A 39 5.64 15.32 5.24
N GLY A 40 4.73 15.65 6.15
CA GLY A 40 5.04 16.44 7.34
C GLY A 40 6.14 15.79 8.18
N VAL A 41 6.05 14.49 8.44
CA VAL A 41 7.10 13.74 9.15
C VAL A 41 8.41 13.74 8.36
N MET A 42 8.37 13.54 7.03
CA MET A 42 9.58 13.58 6.18
C MET A 42 10.26 14.95 6.23
N VAL A 43 9.49 16.03 6.15
CA VAL A 43 10.01 17.40 6.27
C VAL A 43 10.62 17.61 7.66
N ALA A 44 9.96 17.18 8.73
CA ALA A 44 10.49 17.25 10.09
C ALA A 44 11.81 16.47 10.25
N MET A 45 11.92 15.31 9.59
CA MET A 45 13.17 14.52 9.59
C MET A 45 14.31 15.19 8.83
N ALA A 46 14.01 15.85 7.72
CA ALA A 46 15.02 16.51 6.90
C ALA A 46 15.42 17.91 7.43
N ALA A 47 14.52 18.59 8.13
CA ALA A 47 14.73 19.95 8.58
C ALA A 47 16.02 20.18 9.40
N PRO A 48 16.41 19.33 10.37
CA PRO A 48 17.65 19.55 11.13
C PRO A 48 18.89 19.57 10.27
N GLU A 49 18.99 18.65 9.28
CA GLU A 49 20.12 18.61 8.33
C GLU A 49 20.10 19.85 7.42
N PHE A 50 18.94 20.21 6.89
CA PHE A 50 18.77 21.37 6.02
C PHE A 50 19.10 22.70 6.74
N LEU A 51 18.81 22.77 8.04
CA LEU A 51 19.11 23.91 8.89
C LEU A 51 20.53 23.86 9.50
N ASN A 52 21.36 22.93 9.05
CA ASN A 52 22.74 22.75 9.49
C ASN A 52 22.88 22.65 11.03
N GLN A 53 21.97 21.92 11.68
CA GLN A 53 22.01 21.74 13.13
C GLN A 53 23.26 20.92 13.54
N PRO A 54 24.03 21.36 14.55
CA PRO A 54 25.32 20.73 14.89
C PRO A 54 25.21 19.24 15.26
N TRP A 55 24.09 18.83 15.83
CA TRP A 55 23.88 17.45 16.26
C TRP A 55 23.59 16.47 15.11
N THR A 56 23.40 16.96 13.88
CA THR A 56 23.14 16.10 12.72
C THR A 56 24.40 15.41 12.21
N ARG A 57 25.57 16.02 12.41
CA ARG A 57 26.87 15.53 11.95
C ARG A 57 27.79 15.21 13.14
N ALA A 58 28.53 14.12 13.01
CA ALA A 58 29.67 13.80 13.89
C ALA A 58 30.93 14.59 13.46
N GLU A 59 31.96 14.64 14.31
CA GLU A 59 33.21 15.34 14.02
C GLU A 59 33.91 14.85 12.74
N ASN A 60 33.69 13.61 12.32
CA ASN A 60 34.20 13.03 11.09
C ASN A 60 33.34 13.38 9.84
N GLY A 61 32.33 14.24 9.96
CA GLY A 61 31.44 14.66 8.88
C GLY A 61 30.34 13.65 8.52
N GLN A 62 30.33 12.48 9.15
CA GLN A 62 29.25 11.49 8.97
C GLN A 62 27.99 11.87 9.74
N MET A 63 26.84 11.25 9.40
CA MET A 63 25.62 11.41 10.20
C MET A 63 25.85 10.97 11.64
N SER A 64 25.45 11.81 12.59
CA SER A 64 25.60 11.48 14.00
C SER A 64 24.66 10.31 14.40
N PRO A 65 25.01 9.49 15.41
CA PRO A 65 24.13 8.45 15.91
C PRO A 65 22.78 9.00 16.43
N ALA A 66 22.78 10.22 16.99
CA ALA A 66 21.58 10.87 17.46
C ALA A 66 20.62 11.20 16.29
N TYR A 67 21.17 11.72 15.20
CA TYR A 67 20.37 12.00 13.99
C TYR A 67 19.88 10.74 13.30
N MET A 68 20.71 9.69 13.26
CA MET A 68 20.28 8.37 12.75
C MET A 68 19.10 7.80 13.57
N GLY A 69 19.16 7.91 14.91
CA GLY A 69 18.04 7.54 15.77
C GLY A 69 16.78 8.36 15.52
N PHE A 70 16.93 9.67 15.32
CA PHE A 70 15.83 10.56 14.98
C PHE A 70 15.17 10.19 13.64
N VAL A 71 15.97 9.93 12.61
CA VAL A 71 15.48 9.47 11.30
C VAL A 71 14.79 8.11 11.42
N PHE A 72 15.32 7.19 12.22
CA PHE A 72 14.68 5.91 12.50
C PHE A 72 13.31 6.09 13.14
N CYS A 73 13.18 6.93 14.17
CA CYS A 73 11.89 7.24 14.80
C CYS A 73 10.90 7.86 13.82
N GLY A 74 11.36 8.75 12.95
CA GLY A 74 10.53 9.33 11.90
C GLY A 74 10.02 8.29 10.91
N TYR A 75 10.86 7.32 10.54
CA TYR A 75 10.47 6.19 9.69
C TYR A 75 9.35 5.34 10.32
N MET A 76 9.47 5.07 11.64
CA MET A 76 8.41 4.40 12.41
C MET A 76 7.13 5.25 12.43
N GLY A 77 7.26 6.56 12.62
CA GLY A 77 6.14 7.51 12.58
C GLY A 77 5.39 7.47 11.25
N ILE A 78 6.09 7.50 10.12
CA ILE A 78 5.48 7.36 8.79
C ILE A 78 4.74 6.03 8.67
N SER A 79 5.33 4.93 9.12
CA SER A 79 4.70 3.60 9.06
C SER A 79 3.42 3.53 9.89
N ILE A 80 3.39 4.16 11.08
CA ILE A 80 2.20 4.26 11.92
C ILE A 80 1.12 5.10 11.21
N VAL A 81 1.48 6.26 10.65
CA VAL A 81 0.55 7.13 9.90
C VAL A 81 -0.09 6.39 8.74
N VAL A 82 0.72 5.72 7.92
CA VAL A 82 0.23 4.94 6.77
C VAL A 82 -0.69 3.80 7.22
N THR A 83 -0.30 3.09 8.28
CA THR A 83 -1.12 1.99 8.83
C THR A 83 -2.46 2.52 9.35
N PHE A 84 -2.47 3.66 10.02
CA PHE A 84 -3.69 4.28 10.57
C PHE A 84 -4.70 4.60 9.46
N TRP A 85 -4.26 5.31 8.43
CA TRP A 85 -5.14 5.69 7.34
C TRP A 85 -5.58 4.50 6.46
N ASN A 86 -4.70 3.52 6.22
CA ASN A 86 -5.08 2.28 5.56
C ASN A 86 -6.12 1.49 6.37
N SER A 87 -6.01 1.52 7.70
CA SER A 87 -7.00 0.93 8.60
C SER A 87 -8.37 1.60 8.47
N ALA A 88 -8.40 2.92 8.38
CA ALA A 88 -9.63 3.69 8.16
C ALA A 88 -10.27 3.36 6.79
N ILE A 89 -9.46 3.28 5.72
CA ILE A 89 -9.94 2.90 4.39
C ILE A 89 -10.53 1.48 4.41
N ILE A 90 -9.84 0.52 5.01
CA ILE A 90 -10.30 -0.88 5.07
C ILE A 90 -11.60 -0.98 5.85
N ALA A 91 -11.75 -0.29 6.99
CA ALA A 91 -12.98 -0.27 7.77
C ALA A 91 -14.16 0.30 6.98
N ASN A 92 -13.98 1.46 6.33
CA ASN A 92 -15.03 2.06 5.49
C ASN A 92 -15.35 1.20 4.26
N SER A 93 -14.34 0.67 3.60
CA SER A 93 -14.53 -0.24 2.46
C SER A 93 -15.31 -1.49 2.88
N HIS A 94 -15.05 -2.02 4.07
CA HIS A 94 -15.78 -3.17 4.60
C HIS A 94 -17.27 -2.85 4.77
N ILE A 95 -17.61 -1.69 5.36
CA ILE A 95 -19.00 -1.25 5.51
C ILE A 95 -19.69 -1.13 4.13
N ARG A 96 -19.03 -0.48 3.15
CA ARG A 96 -19.58 -0.33 1.79
C ARG A 96 -19.78 -1.67 1.10
N LEU A 97 -18.82 -2.56 1.18
CA LEU A 97 -18.85 -3.87 0.51
C LEU A 97 -19.84 -4.84 1.15
N THR A 98 -20.23 -4.61 2.40
CA THR A 98 -21.29 -5.37 3.09
C THR A 98 -22.68 -4.74 2.96
N GLY A 99 -22.80 -3.65 2.17
CA GLY A 99 -24.10 -3.03 1.84
C GLY A 99 -24.47 -1.84 2.73
N GLY A 100 -23.56 -1.38 3.60
CA GLY A 100 -23.75 -0.19 4.42
C GLY A 100 -23.40 1.11 3.66
N ASP A 101 -23.65 2.25 4.31
CA ASP A 101 -23.30 3.59 3.85
C ASP A 101 -22.28 4.21 4.82
N PRO A 102 -20.94 4.03 4.55
CA PRO A 102 -19.90 4.49 5.46
C PRO A 102 -19.80 6.01 5.46
N LYS A 103 -19.53 6.59 6.62
CA LYS A 103 -19.17 8.00 6.78
C LYS A 103 -17.67 8.11 7.11
N PHE A 104 -17.10 9.28 6.82
CA PHE A 104 -15.68 9.55 7.13
C PHE A 104 -15.30 9.17 8.58
N MET A 105 -16.11 9.53 9.55
CA MET A 105 -15.81 9.24 10.96
C MET A 105 -15.89 7.77 11.35
N ASP A 106 -16.58 6.92 10.56
CA ASP A 106 -16.67 5.49 10.85
C ASP A 106 -15.30 4.82 10.67
N GLY A 107 -14.59 5.17 9.59
CA GLY A 107 -13.22 4.69 9.37
C GLY A 107 -12.24 5.20 10.41
N VAL A 108 -12.29 6.51 10.72
CA VAL A 108 -11.43 7.10 11.75
C VAL A 108 -11.69 6.45 13.10
N SER A 109 -12.96 6.27 13.48
CA SER A 109 -13.35 5.64 14.76
C SER A 109 -12.85 4.21 14.84
N ALA A 110 -12.98 3.42 13.77
CA ALA A 110 -12.49 2.04 13.71
C ALA A 110 -10.94 1.98 13.85
N ALA A 111 -10.22 2.88 13.20
CA ALA A 111 -8.77 2.98 13.34
C ALA A 111 -8.38 3.41 14.77
N MET A 112 -9.06 4.42 15.34
CA MET A 112 -8.79 4.87 16.70
C MET A 112 -9.06 3.79 17.75
N LYS A 113 -10.14 3.01 17.61
CA LYS A 113 -10.44 1.89 18.50
C LYS A 113 -9.29 0.87 18.57
N ASN A 114 -8.59 0.68 17.46
CA ASN A 114 -7.49 -0.26 17.34
C ASN A 114 -6.11 0.41 17.35
N PHE A 115 -6.02 1.68 17.82
CA PHE A 115 -4.82 2.50 17.70
C PHE A 115 -3.58 1.85 18.32
N HIS A 116 -3.71 1.20 19.46
CA HIS A 116 -2.62 0.48 20.12
C HIS A 116 -2.03 -0.65 19.23
N LEU A 117 -2.89 -1.39 18.53
CA LEU A 117 -2.46 -2.43 17.57
C LEU A 117 -1.79 -1.78 16.34
N ILE A 118 -2.34 -0.67 15.86
CA ILE A 118 -1.79 0.10 14.73
C ILE A 118 -0.38 0.61 15.03
N VAL A 119 -0.15 1.14 16.24
CA VAL A 119 1.18 1.60 16.67
C VAL A 119 2.18 0.44 16.70
N ILE A 120 1.83 -0.67 17.37
CA ILE A 120 2.70 -1.84 17.46
C ILE A 120 2.99 -2.39 16.05
N TRP A 121 1.95 -2.54 15.23
CA TRP A 121 2.11 -3.01 13.86
C TRP A 121 2.92 -2.07 12.99
N GLY A 122 2.70 -0.75 13.09
CA GLY A 122 3.46 0.26 12.36
C GLY A 122 4.95 0.21 12.69
N ILE A 123 5.31 0.00 13.97
CA ILE A 123 6.70 -0.19 14.38
C ILE A 123 7.29 -1.46 13.75
N ILE A 124 6.58 -2.59 13.83
CA ILE A 124 7.04 -3.86 13.24
C ILE A 124 7.22 -3.71 11.72
N ALA A 125 6.20 -3.21 11.02
CA ALA A 125 6.21 -3.05 9.57
C ALA A 125 7.28 -2.04 9.11
N GLY A 126 7.44 -0.93 9.81
CA GLY A 126 8.48 0.06 9.56
C GLY A 126 9.88 -0.51 9.75
N THR A 127 10.09 -1.29 10.82
CA THR A 127 11.38 -1.96 11.08
C THR A 127 11.72 -2.95 9.97
N VAL A 128 10.79 -3.83 9.58
CA VAL A 128 11.02 -4.78 8.48
C VAL A 128 11.24 -4.06 7.15
N GLY A 129 10.45 -3.02 6.85
CA GLY A 129 10.63 -2.21 5.65
C GLY A 129 12.02 -1.55 5.60
N LEU A 130 12.51 -1.02 6.72
CA LEU A 130 13.84 -0.46 6.82
C LEU A 130 14.93 -1.51 6.62
N LEU A 131 14.80 -2.68 7.23
CA LEU A 131 15.74 -3.80 7.04
C LEU A 131 15.82 -4.24 5.58
N LEU A 132 14.68 -4.39 4.90
CA LEU A 132 14.63 -4.71 3.47
C LEU A 132 15.29 -3.62 2.62
N LYS A 133 15.07 -2.34 2.96
CA LYS A 133 15.73 -1.22 2.29
C LYS A 133 17.25 -1.24 2.48
N MET A 134 17.72 -1.48 3.71
CA MET A 134 19.16 -1.60 4.01
C MET A 134 19.79 -2.77 3.25
N LEU A 135 19.12 -3.92 3.20
CA LEU A 135 19.59 -5.08 2.44
C LEU A 135 19.69 -4.76 0.94
N ASN A 136 18.71 -4.04 0.38
CA ASN A 136 18.72 -3.62 -1.03
C ASN A 136 19.86 -2.64 -1.31
N GLN A 137 20.13 -1.73 -0.38
CA GLN A 137 21.24 -0.76 -0.52
C GLN A 137 22.59 -1.47 -0.43
N ALA A 138 22.81 -2.36 0.56
CA ALA A 138 24.02 -3.15 0.68
C ALA A 138 24.27 -4.02 -0.59
N ALA A 139 23.19 -4.52 -1.21
CA ALA A 139 23.29 -5.23 -2.49
C ALA A 139 23.83 -4.34 -3.60
N ARG A 140 23.35 -3.09 -3.70
CA ARG A 140 23.77 -2.13 -4.75
C ARG A 140 25.22 -1.65 -4.56
N ASP A 141 25.65 -1.50 -3.31
CA ASP A 141 26.99 -1.01 -2.96
C ASP A 141 28.07 -2.09 -3.07
N SER A 142 27.67 -3.36 -3.25
CA SER A 142 28.61 -4.47 -3.39
C SER A 142 29.38 -4.39 -4.72
N LYS A 143 30.71 -4.38 -4.63
CA LYS A 143 31.62 -4.37 -5.81
C LYS A 143 31.71 -5.75 -6.50
N HIS A 144 31.17 -6.81 -5.91
CA HIS A 144 31.21 -8.17 -6.45
C HIS A 144 29.85 -8.53 -7.05
N GLY A 145 29.75 -8.67 -8.36
CA GLY A 145 28.50 -8.93 -9.08
C GLY A 145 27.72 -10.15 -8.58
N GLY A 146 28.41 -11.20 -8.14
CA GLY A 146 27.76 -12.39 -7.55
C GLY A 146 27.08 -12.11 -6.21
N ALA A 147 27.73 -11.36 -5.31
CA ALA A 147 27.15 -10.97 -4.04
C ALA A 147 25.98 -10.00 -4.21
N GLN A 148 26.06 -9.08 -5.19
CA GLN A 148 24.99 -8.17 -5.56
C GLN A 148 23.74 -8.95 -6.04
N ALA A 149 23.92 -9.90 -6.95
CA ALA A 149 22.83 -10.72 -7.47
C ALA A 149 22.17 -11.55 -6.35
N LEU A 150 22.96 -12.18 -5.47
CA LEU A 150 22.45 -12.96 -4.34
C LEU A 150 21.64 -12.08 -3.38
N ALA A 151 22.15 -10.92 -2.99
CA ALA A 151 21.47 -10.01 -2.08
C ALA A 151 20.17 -9.45 -2.68
N MET A 152 20.15 -9.19 -4.00
CA MET A 152 18.93 -8.79 -4.71
C MET A 152 17.88 -9.90 -4.71
N VAL A 153 18.27 -11.15 -4.95
CA VAL A 153 17.37 -12.31 -4.90
C VAL A 153 16.81 -12.50 -3.49
N LEU A 154 17.66 -12.45 -2.46
CA LEU A 154 17.22 -12.54 -1.06
C LEU A 154 16.27 -11.41 -0.66
N ASN A 155 16.50 -10.19 -1.16
CA ASN A 155 15.60 -9.07 -0.92
C ASN A 155 14.22 -9.30 -1.56
N ILE A 156 14.18 -9.75 -2.83
CA ILE A 156 12.92 -10.04 -3.53
C ILE A 156 12.16 -11.16 -2.81
N ILE A 157 12.82 -12.25 -2.44
CA ILE A 157 12.20 -13.37 -1.72
C ILE A 157 11.68 -12.91 -0.36
N GLY A 158 12.49 -12.19 0.42
CA GLY A 158 12.11 -11.69 1.74
C GLY A 158 10.92 -10.72 1.66
N ALA A 159 10.95 -9.78 0.73
CA ALA A 159 9.85 -8.84 0.51
C ALA A 159 8.56 -9.55 0.07
N THR A 160 8.67 -10.55 -0.79
CA THR A 160 7.51 -11.33 -1.27
C THR A 160 6.89 -12.14 -0.13
N ILE A 161 7.70 -12.85 0.66
CA ILE A 161 7.23 -13.62 1.82
C ILE A 161 6.56 -12.68 2.83
N TRP A 162 7.18 -11.54 3.12
CA TRP A 162 6.63 -10.53 4.01
C TRP A 162 5.27 -10.04 3.52
N TRP A 163 5.18 -9.67 2.26
CA TRP A 163 3.93 -9.22 1.63
C TRP A 163 2.82 -10.29 1.72
N MET A 164 3.13 -11.55 1.39
CA MET A 164 2.16 -12.66 1.49
C MET A 164 1.65 -12.85 2.92
N MET A 165 2.54 -12.81 3.91
CA MET A 165 2.20 -13.00 5.31
C MET A 165 1.36 -11.87 5.89
N THR A 166 1.51 -10.66 5.34
CA THR A 166 0.92 -9.44 5.91
C THR A 166 -0.25 -8.89 5.10
N PHE A 167 -0.59 -9.53 3.99
CA PHE A 167 -1.59 -9.04 3.04
C PHE A 167 -2.96 -8.75 3.67
N PHE A 168 -3.43 -9.63 4.55
CA PHE A 168 -4.69 -9.46 5.29
C PHE A 168 -4.49 -9.02 6.74
N MET A 169 -3.31 -8.51 7.09
CA MET A 169 -3.00 -8.13 8.46
C MET A 169 -3.97 -7.07 9.00
N ILE A 170 -4.16 -5.99 8.24
CA ILE A 170 -5.03 -4.87 8.65
C ILE A 170 -6.50 -5.28 8.76
N PRO A 171 -7.11 -6.01 7.80
CA PRO A 171 -8.45 -6.54 7.97
C PRO A 171 -8.65 -7.34 9.26
N HIS A 172 -7.75 -8.26 9.59
CA HIS A 172 -7.85 -9.04 10.83
C HIS A 172 -7.69 -8.20 12.09
N MET A 173 -6.81 -7.19 12.07
CA MET A 173 -6.63 -6.28 13.20
C MET A 173 -7.84 -5.38 13.42
N VAL A 174 -8.35 -4.77 12.34
CA VAL A 174 -9.30 -3.65 12.45
C VAL A 174 -10.76 -4.14 12.41
N ILE A 175 -11.07 -5.14 11.57
CA ILE A 175 -12.43 -5.67 11.43
C ILE A 175 -12.71 -6.72 12.52
N GLU A 176 -11.75 -7.60 12.79
CA GLU A 176 -11.94 -8.69 13.75
C GLU A 176 -11.37 -8.37 15.15
N GLY A 177 -10.61 -7.30 15.31
CA GLY A 177 -10.00 -6.90 16.58
C GLY A 177 -8.98 -7.91 17.12
N LYS A 178 -8.37 -8.71 16.23
CA LYS A 178 -7.38 -9.73 16.62
C LYS A 178 -6.06 -9.09 17.08
N SER A 179 -5.37 -9.79 17.98
CA SER A 179 -3.99 -9.44 18.39
C SER A 179 -3.04 -9.45 17.17
N ILE A 180 -1.89 -8.79 17.28
CA ILE A 180 -0.86 -8.77 16.22
C ILE A 180 -0.46 -10.19 15.80
N ARG A 181 -0.21 -11.06 16.77
CA ARG A 181 0.20 -12.46 16.51
C ARG A 181 -0.89 -13.25 15.80
N ASP A 182 -2.14 -13.14 16.27
CA ASP A 182 -3.27 -13.86 15.70
C ASP A 182 -3.63 -13.30 14.32
N SER A 183 -3.54 -11.98 14.11
CA SER A 183 -3.74 -11.34 12.81
C SER A 183 -2.71 -11.84 11.80
N MET A 184 -1.44 -11.93 12.17
CA MET A 184 -0.38 -12.43 11.29
C MET A 184 -0.58 -13.91 10.93
N LYS A 185 -0.94 -14.74 11.92
CA LYS A 185 -1.25 -16.16 11.69
C LYS A 185 -2.45 -16.31 10.75
N SER A 186 -3.55 -15.61 11.04
CA SER A 186 -4.77 -15.65 10.23
C SER A 186 -4.54 -15.09 8.82
N SER A 187 -3.74 -14.01 8.68
CA SER A 187 -3.39 -13.44 7.38
C SER A 187 -2.64 -14.44 6.52
N LYS A 188 -1.61 -15.08 7.07
CA LYS A 188 -0.86 -16.13 6.39
C LYS A 188 -1.76 -17.29 5.97
N GLU A 189 -2.54 -17.85 6.89
CA GLU A 189 -3.42 -19.00 6.62
C GLU A 189 -4.45 -18.66 5.54
N MET A 190 -5.09 -17.49 5.64
CA MET A 190 -6.06 -17.01 4.67
C MET A 190 -5.43 -16.79 3.29
N PHE A 191 -4.24 -16.19 3.24
CA PHE A 191 -3.53 -15.96 1.98
C PHE A 191 -3.22 -17.28 1.26
N PHE A 192 -2.59 -18.23 1.96
CA PHE A 192 -2.22 -19.51 1.35
C PHE A 192 -3.43 -20.40 1.00
N LYS A 193 -4.49 -20.34 1.80
CA LYS A 193 -5.75 -21.04 1.47
C LYS A 193 -6.40 -20.50 0.21
N THR A 194 -6.32 -19.18 -0.01
CA THR A 194 -7.01 -18.51 -1.12
C THR A 194 -6.19 -18.47 -2.39
N TRP A 195 -4.87 -18.31 -2.29
CA TRP A 195 -3.99 -18.10 -3.45
C TRP A 195 -2.72 -18.94 -3.45
N GLY A 196 -2.59 -19.99 -2.64
CA GLY A 196 -1.37 -20.79 -2.52
C GLY A 196 -0.76 -21.25 -3.86
N GLU A 197 -1.55 -21.28 -4.92
CA GLU A 197 -1.12 -21.68 -6.27
C GLU A 197 -1.14 -20.53 -7.31
N ASN A 198 -1.68 -19.32 -7.00
CA ASN A 198 -1.92 -18.26 -8.01
C ASN A 198 -1.65 -16.85 -7.49
N VAL A 199 -0.39 -16.50 -7.28
CA VAL A 199 0.07 -15.21 -6.69
C VAL A 199 -0.01 -14.00 -7.65
N THR A 200 -0.43 -14.15 -8.89
CA THR A 200 -0.27 -13.14 -9.95
C THR A 200 -1.29 -12.00 -9.98
N SER A 201 -2.22 -11.92 -9.03
CA SER A 201 -3.36 -10.98 -9.11
C SER A 201 -3.07 -9.54 -8.65
N GLY A 202 -1.92 -9.26 -8.04
CA GLY A 202 -1.58 -7.91 -7.54
C GLY A 202 -1.12 -6.90 -8.61
N LEU A 203 -0.91 -7.33 -9.84
CA LEU A 203 -0.33 -6.49 -10.90
C LEU A 203 -1.32 -5.50 -11.54
N GLY A 204 -2.64 -5.66 -11.34
CA GLY A 204 -3.64 -4.91 -12.09
C GLY A 204 -3.71 -3.42 -11.73
N ILE A 205 -3.71 -3.06 -10.44
CA ILE A 205 -3.82 -1.65 -10.02
C ILE A 205 -2.56 -0.89 -10.42
N GLY A 206 -1.37 -1.47 -10.22
CA GLY A 206 -0.10 -0.87 -10.62
C GLY A 206 -0.05 -0.57 -12.12
N LEU A 207 -0.51 -1.50 -12.97
CA LEU A 207 -0.55 -1.31 -14.41
C LEU A 207 -1.52 -0.19 -14.82
N ILE A 208 -2.72 -0.14 -14.23
CA ILE A 208 -3.68 0.93 -14.48
C ILE A 208 -3.08 2.28 -14.06
N THR A 209 -2.52 2.37 -12.85
CA THR A 209 -1.88 3.58 -12.34
C THR A 209 -0.77 4.05 -13.28
N PHE A 210 0.08 3.14 -13.75
CA PHE A 210 1.13 3.44 -14.71
C PHE A 210 0.59 4.00 -16.02
N LEU A 211 -0.47 3.39 -16.59
CA LEU A 211 -1.10 3.88 -17.81
C LEU A 211 -1.70 5.29 -17.66
N PHE A 212 -2.26 5.63 -16.49
CA PHE A 212 -2.74 6.98 -16.23
C PHE A 212 -1.61 7.98 -15.92
N ALA A 213 -0.48 7.51 -15.39
CA ALA A 213 0.68 8.37 -15.12
C ALA A 213 1.34 8.88 -16.41
N ILE A 214 1.30 8.10 -17.50
CA ILE A 214 1.90 8.49 -18.79
C ILE A 214 1.32 9.80 -19.33
N PRO A 215 -0.01 9.94 -19.54
CA PRO A 215 -0.57 11.20 -20.06
C PRO A 215 -0.34 12.37 -19.09
N ILE A 216 -0.38 12.16 -17.78
CA ILE A 216 -0.05 13.20 -16.79
C ILE A 216 1.39 13.69 -17.00
N ALA A 217 2.35 12.77 -17.14
CA ALA A 217 3.74 13.11 -17.37
C ALA A 217 3.93 13.86 -18.71
N ILE A 218 3.29 13.40 -19.80
CA ILE A 218 3.36 14.03 -21.12
C ILE A 218 2.82 15.47 -21.04
N VAL A 219 1.66 15.69 -20.43
CA VAL A 219 1.07 17.04 -20.30
C VAL A 219 1.97 17.94 -19.43
N SER A 220 2.44 17.43 -18.30
CA SER A 220 3.31 18.18 -17.38
C SER A 220 4.60 18.62 -18.07
N VAL A 221 5.32 17.69 -18.71
CA VAL A 221 6.55 17.97 -19.44
C VAL A 221 6.26 18.85 -20.66
N GLY A 222 5.16 18.61 -21.37
CA GLY A 222 4.74 19.42 -22.50
C GLY A 222 4.57 20.91 -22.14
N ILE A 223 3.93 21.21 -21.00
CA ILE A 223 3.80 22.57 -20.47
C ILE A 223 5.18 23.17 -20.15
N MET A 224 6.05 22.41 -19.49
CA MET A 224 7.39 22.87 -19.12
C MET A 224 8.24 23.22 -20.36
N VAL A 225 8.11 22.46 -21.44
CA VAL A 225 8.87 22.66 -22.69
C VAL A 225 8.25 23.75 -23.55
N ALA A 226 6.92 23.81 -23.65
CA ALA A 226 6.22 24.78 -24.49
C ALA A 226 6.31 26.23 -23.97
N VAL A 227 6.35 26.40 -22.64
CA VAL A 227 6.43 27.71 -21.98
C VAL A 227 7.55 27.70 -20.92
N PRO A 228 8.84 27.78 -21.32
CA PRO A 228 9.97 27.67 -20.40
C PRO A 228 9.99 28.69 -19.26
N GLN A 229 9.40 29.87 -19.48
CA GLN A 229 9.28 30.93 -18.46
C GLN A 229 8.30 30.54 -17.32
N MET A 230 7.39 29.60 -17.61
CA MET A 230 6.35 29.14 -16.66
C MET A 230 6.51 27.63 -16.35
N TRP A 231 7.72 27.09 -16.37
CA TRP A 231 8.01 25.68 -16.14
C TRP A 231 7.39 25.15 -14.83
N TRP A 232 7.30 26.01 -13.81
CA TRP A 232 6.68 25.69 -12.52
C TRP A 232 5.17 25.33 -12.64
N VAL A 233 4.47 25.85 -13.67
CA VAL A 233 3.07 25.48 -13.91
C VAL A 233 2.97 24.01 -14.31
N GLY A 234 3.88 23.50 -15.14
CA GLY A 234 3.96 22.08 -15.48
C GLY A 234 4.22 21.21 -14.26
N LEU A 235 5.09 21.65 -13.34
CA LEU A 235 5.35 20.97 -12.07
C LEU A 235 4.10 20.92 -11.19
N ILE A 236 3.39 22.03 -11.04
CA ILE A 236 2.15 22.09 -10.23
C ILE A 236 1.08 21.18 -10.84
N VAL A 237 0.83 21.27 -12.15
CA VAL A 237 -0.16 20.43 -12.83
C VAL A 237 0.17 18.95 -12.68
N GLY A 238 1.42 18.57 -12.96
CA GLY A 238 1.87 17.19 -12.82
C GLY A 238 1.84 16.71 -11.37
N GLY A 239 2.26 17.55 -10.43
CA GLY A 239 2.26 17.26 -9.00
C GLY A 239 0.85 17.03 -8.45
N VAL A 240 -0.09 17.92 -8.76
CA VAL A 240 -1.49 17.81 -8.30
C VAL A 240 -2.16 16.60 -8.95
N ALA A 241 -2.05 16.44 -10.28
CA ALA A 241 -2.65 15.31 -10.97
C ALA A 241 -2.04 13.97 -10.52
N GLY A 242 -0.71 13.93 -10.30
CA GLY A 242 -0.02 12.77 -9.76
C GLY A 242 -0.45 12.43 -8.34
N ALA A 243 -0.60 13.43 -7.46
CA ALA A 243 -1.10 13.24 -6.10
C ALA A 243 -2.53 12.68 -6.09
N ILE A 244 -3.42 13.17 -6.95
CA ILE A 244 -4.78 12.65 -7.11
C ILE A 244 -4.75 11.20 -7.59
N LEU A 245 -3.92 10.88 -8.58
CA LEU A 245 -3.78 9.52 -9.11
C LEU A 245 -3.25 8.57 -8.04
N ILE A 246 -2.24 8.96 -7.26
CA ILE A 246 -1.68 8.17 -6.17
C ILE A 246 -2.74 7.94 -5.08
N ALA A 247 -3.48 8.99 -4.70
CA ALA A 247 -4.55 8.87 -3.70
C ALA A 247 -5.66 7.92 -4.17
N TRP A 248 -6.07 8.03 -5.42
CA TRP A 248 -7.09 7.17 -5.99
C TRP A 248 -6.65 5.70 -6.10
N SER A 249 -5.47 5.46 -6.65
CA SER A 249 -4.93 4.09 -6.80
C SER A 249 -4.63 3.44 -5.45
N GLY A 250 -4.05 4.18 -4.50
CA GLY A 250 -3.78 3.67 -3.16
C GLY A 250 -5.05 3.34 -2.39
N ALA A 251 -6.09 4.17 -2.48
CA ALA A 251 -7.39 3.85 -1.90
C ALA A 251 -8.02 2.62 -2.58
N ALA A 252 -7.95 2.51 -3.91
CA ALA A 252 -8.47 1.37 -4.64
C ALA A 252 -7.75 0.05 -4.27
N GLU A 253 -6.45 0.11 -3.96
CA GLU A 253 -5.70 -1.04 -3.46
C GLU A 253 -6.26 -1.55 -2.13
N GLN A 254 -6.54 -0.66 -1.17
CA GLN A 254 -7.11 -1.05 0.12
C GLN A 254 -8.56 -1.57 -0.02
N VAL A 255 -9.34 -1.00 -0.96
CA VAL A 255 -10.68 -1.53 -1.32
C VAL A 255 -10.55 -2.94 -1.89
N ALA A 256 -9.59 -3.18 -2.77
CA ALA A 256 -9.32 -4.51 -3.31
C ALA A 256 -8.94 -5.52 -2.22
N VAL A 257 -8.06 -5.14 -1.28
CA VAL A 257 -7.69 -5.97 -0.12
C VAL A 257 -8.93 -6.32 0.71
N SER A 258 -9.80 -5.33 0.99
CA SER A 258 -11.04 -5.55 1.73
C SER A 258 -12.02 -6.49 0.99
N ALA A 259 -12.16 -6.32 -0.33
CA ALA A 259 -13.01 -7.20 -1.13
C ALA A 259 -12.48 -8.64 -1.18
N LEU A 260 -11.17 -8.81 -1.34
CA LEU A 260 -10.51 -10.11 -1.34
C LEU A 260 -10.55 -10.79 0.06
N TYR A 261 -10.47 -9.99 1.12
CA TYR A 261 -10.67 -10.49 2.48
C TYR A 261 -12.08 -11.07 2.64
N LEU A 262 -13.12 -10.33 2.21
CA LEU A 262 -14.51 -10.82 2.25
C LEU A 262 -14.70 -12.07 1.39
N TYR A 263 -14.12 -12.09 0.19
CA TYR A 263 -14.12 -13.26 -0.69
C TYR A 263 -13.50 -14.48 -0.01
N SER A 264 -12.32 -14.29 0.60
CA SER A 264 -11.60 -15.37 1.28
C SER A 264 -12.37 -15.94 2.48
N LYS A 265 -13.17 -15.09 3.14
CA LYS A 265 -13.97 -15.45 4.30
C LYS A 265 -15.28 -16.15 3.92
N ASN A 266 -15.96 -15.65 2.89
CA ASN A 266 -17.33 -16.03 2.53
C ASN A 266 -17.38 -17.01 1.35
N GLY A 267 -16.30 -17.15 0.57
CA GLY A 267 -16.26 -17.94 -0.67
C GLY A 267 -16.85 -17.23 -1.90
N GLU A 268 -17.49 -16.09 -1.71
CA GLU A 268 -18.14 -15.30 -2.76
C GLU A 268 -17.67 -13.84 -2.75
N MET A 269 -17.65 -13.21 -3.93
CA MET A 269 -17.34 -11.79 -4.02
C MET A 269 -18.44 -10.96 -3.36
N PRO A 270 -18.11 -9.78 -2.78
CA PRO A 270 -19.11 -8.86 -2.25
C PRO A 270 -20.19 -8.52 -3.27
N LYS A 271 -21.45 -8.35 -2.84
CA LYS A 271 -22.59 -8.08 -3.72
C LYS A 271 -22.34 -6.97 -4.72
N LEU A 272 -21.71 -5.87 -4.28
CA LEU A 272 -21.36 -4.74 -5.13
C LEU A 272 -20.47 -5.16 -6.32
N TYR A 273 -19.55 -6.10 -6.12
CA TYR A 273 -18.68 -6.64 -7.18
C TYR A 273 -19.44 -7.62 -8.08
N GLN A 274 -20.36 -8.40 -7.51
CA GLN A 274 -21.24 -9.31 -8.27
C GLN A 274 -22.16 -8.51 -9.22
N GLU A 275 -22.78 -7.44 -8.74
CA GLU A 275 -23.59 -6.51 -9.54
C GLU A 275 -22.82 -5.86 -10.68
N MET A 276 -21.53 -5.61 -10.47
CA MET A 276 -20.62 -5.10 -11.50
C MET A 276 -20.01 -6.21 -12.38
N GLY A 277 -20.55 -7.44 -12.28
CA GLY A 277 -20.21 -8.56 -13.15
C GLY A 277 -18.97 -9.36 -12.73
N MET A 278 -18.59 -9.35 -11.43
CA MET A 278 -17.49 -10.18 -10.90
C MET A 278 -18.02 -11.07 -9.77
N THR A 279 -18.41 -12.29 -10.12
CA THR A 279 -19.00 -13.26 -9.18
C THR A 279 -17.98 -14.08 -8.41
N SER A 280 -16.80 -14.34 -9.00
CA SER A 280 -15.71 -15.06 -8.36
C SER A 280 -14.37 -14.50 -8.80
N PHE A 281 -13.36 -14.63 -7.95
CA PHE A 281 -11.97 -14.28 -8.26
C PHE A 281 -11.17 -15.48 -8.80
N GLN A 282 -11.45 -16.67 -8.28
CA GLN A 282 -10.91 -17.93 -8.79
C GLN A 282 -11.98 -18.62 -9.67
N MET A 283 -11.57 -19.22 -10.78
CA MET A 283 -12.44 -20.23 -11.41
C MET A 283 -12.53 -21.40 -10.41
N GLN A 284 -13.73 -21.78 -10.03
CA GLN A 284 -13.98 -23.00 -9.27
C GLN A 284 -13.20 -24.14 -9.94
N ALA A 285 -12.33 -24.80 -9.18
CA ALA A 285 -11.90 -26.13 -9.58
C ALA A 285 -13.19 -26.92 -9.85
N PRO A 286 -13.29 -27.68 -10.97
CA PRO A 286 -14.49 -28.48 -11.21
C PRO A 286 -14.74 -29.30 -9.97
N ALA A 287 -15.98 -29.19 -9.42
CA ALA A 287 -16.40 -29.93 -8.27
C ALA A 287 -15.95 -31.39 -8.47
N ALA A 288 -15.10 -31.87 -7.57
CA ALA A 288 -14.72 -33.27 -7.57
C ALA A 288 -16.03 -34.05 -7.57
N ARG A 289 -16.32 -34.74 -8.68
CA ARG A 289 -17.43 -35.67 -8.72
C ARG A 289 -17.13 -36.69 -7.63
N VAL A 290 -17.92 -36.60 -6.56
CA VAL A 290 -18.00 -37.68 -5.58
C VAL A 290 -18.61 -38.86 -6.36
N LEU A 291 -17.78 -39.82 -6.71
CA LEU A 291 -18.18 -41.15 -7.20
C LEU A 291 -18.55 -41.98 -5.97
#